data_f6473748bbde5f57badb3ff17036a837
#
_entry.id   f6473748bbde5f57badb3ff17036a837
#
_cell.length_a   1.000
_cell.length_b   1.000
_cell.length_c   1.000
_cell.angle_alpha   90.00
_cell.angle_beta   90.00
_cell.angle_gamma   90.00
#
_symmetry.space_group_name_H-M   'P 1'
#
loop_
_entity.id
_entity.type
_entity.pdbx_description
1 polymer ?
#
loop_
_entity_poly.entity_id
_entity_poly.type
_entity_poly.pdbx_seq_one_letter_code
_entity_poly.pdbx_strand_id
1 'polypeptide(L)'
;PDMNALKKGIENLGGHIENLKGKFCQNVVVALNKFGFDTDEEINFVKEYCQKLGVEVAVCENFLKGGKGALELAELVLKACDKPSKINFTYEMSDDTKTKIEKVAKEIYGAGEVVFEEAALKKLEMIKELNLSHLPVCIAKTQYSFSDDAKLLGRAKGFTFSVKDLDIRTGAGFIVAVCGKIMLMPGLPKVPAAVNMRIDADCKIDGL
;
A
#
# COMPACT_ATOMS: atom_id res chain seq x y z
N PRO A 1 -16.46 -13.42 -10.23
CA PRO A 1 -15.86 -14.23 -9.15
C PRO A 1 -14.80 -15.19 -9.69
N ASP A 2 -13.64 -15.27 -9.04
CA ASP A 2 -12.56 -16.21 -9.40
C ASP A 2 -11.76 -16.62 -8.14
N MET A 3 -12.16 -17.75 -7.55
CA MET A 3 -11.49 -18.32 -6.37
C MET A 3 -10.02 -18.68 -6.61
N ASN A 4 -9.62 -19.03 -7.83
CA ASN A 4 -8.22 -19.35 -8.13
C ASN A 4 -7.35 -18.07 -8.13
N ALA A 5 -7.87 -16.99 -8.70
CA ALA A 5 -7.21 -15.69 -8.66
C ALA A 5 -7.15 -15.18 -7.21
N LEU A 6 -8.24 -15.30 -6.44
CA LEU A 6 -8.29 -14.90 -5.05
C LEU A 6 -7.27 -15.66 -4.19
N LYS A 7 -7.18 -16.98 -4.33
CA LYS A 7 -6.20 -17.80 -3.60
C LYS A 7 -4.75 -17.42 -3.89
N LYS A 8 -4.45 -16.95 -5.09
CA LYS A 8 -3.11 -16.44 -5.44
C LYS A 8 -2.88 -15.03 -4.93
N GLY A 9 -3.91 -14.16 -5.05
CA GLY A 9 -3.80 -12.74 -4.72
C GLY A 9 -3.82 -12.46 -3.22
N ILE A 10 -4.45 -13.31 -2.40
CA ILE A 10 -4.61 -13.06 -0.96
C ILE A 10 -3.28 -12.98 -0.19
N GLU A 11 -2.21 -13.55 -0.75
CA GLU A 11 -0.87 -13.45 -0.18
C GLU A 11 -0.38 -11.99 -0.08
N ASN A 12 -0.87 -11.08 -0.94
CA ASN A 12 -0.59 -9.64 -0.81
C ASN A 12 -1.21 -9.09 0.48
N LEU A 13 -2.47 -9.44 0.76
CA LEU A 13 -3.12 -9.05 2.02
C LEU A 13 -2.33 -9.58 3.23
N GLY A 14 -1.91 -10.85 3.18
CA GLY A 14 -1.06 -11.45 4.21
C GLY A 14 0.22 -10.68 4.44
N GLY A 15 0.89 -10.26 3.37
CA GLY A 15 2.10 -9.44 3.44
C GLY A 15 1.86 -8.08 4.10
N HIS A 16 0.77 -7.39 3.79
CA HIS A 16 0.41 -6.14 4.45
C HIS A 16 0.08 -6.33 5.94
N ILE A 17 -0.66 -7.38 6.28
CA ILE A 17 -0.96 -7.71 7.68
C ILE A 17 0.33 -7.98 8.46
N GLU A 18 1.25 -8.78 7.91
CA GLU A 18 2.54 -9.06 8.55
C GLU A 18 3.36 -7.79 8.76
N ASN A 19 3.41 -6.89 7.77
CA ASN A 19 4.12 -5.63 7.90
C ASN A 19 3.51 -4.75 9.00
N LEU A 20 2.20 -4.54 8.99
CA LEU A 20 1.54 -3.68 9.96
C LEU A 20 1.59 -4.26 11.37
N LYS A 21 1.28 -5.54 11.53
CA LYS A 21 1.22 -6.20 12.82
C LYS A 21 2.61 -6.59 13.35
N GLY A 22 3.44 -7.18 12.48
CA GLY A 22 4.75 -7.72 12.88
C GLY A 22 5.87 -6.70 12.85
N LYS A 23 5.98 -5.89 11.78
CA LYS A 23 7.08 -4.92 11.63
C LYS A 23 6.78 -3.60 12.31
N PHE A 24 5.59 -3.04 12.07
CA PHE A 24 5.20 -1.75 12.68
C PHE A 24 4.53 -1.89 14.05
N CYS A 25 4.26 -3.12 14.53
CA CYS A 25 3.64 -3.41 15.83
C CYS A 25 2.27 -2.72 16.03
N GLN A 26 1.46 -2.64 14.96
CA GLN A 26 0.17 -1.97 15.01
C GLN A 26 -0.99 -2.95 15.18
N ASN A 27 -2.08 -2.47 15.79
CA ASN A 27 -3.35 -3.18 15.81
C ASN A 27 -4.02 -3.07 14.43
N VAL A 28 -4.37 -4.20 13.83
CA VAL A 28 -4.86 -4.27 12.45
C VAL A 28 -6.30 -4.75 12.43
N VAL A 29 -7.14 -4.07 11.66
CA VAL A 29 -8.49 -4.49 11.26
C VAL A 29 -8.54 -4.46 9.73
N VAL A 30 -9.07 -5.51 9.13
CA VAL A 30 -9.26 -5.59 7.68
C VAL A 30 -10.67 -5.15 7.31
N ALA A 31 -10.78 -4.16 6.42
CA ALA A 31 -12.03 -3.74 5.80
C ALA A 31 -12.17 -4.40 4.43
N LEU A 32 -13.13 -5.30 4.27
CA LEU A 32 -13.42 -5.95 3.00
C LEU A 32 -14.56 -5.21 2.30
N ASN A 33 -14.24 -4.42 1.28
CA ASN A 33 -15.26 -3.77 0.45
C ASN A 33 -15.99 -4.81 -0.39
N LYS A 34 -17.27 -5.01 -0.10
CA LYS A 34 -18.13 -5.93 -0.85
C LYS A 34 -18.75 -5.25 -2.05
N PHE A 35 -18.56 -5.84 -3.23
CA PHE A 35 -19.24 -5.47 -4.46
C PHE A 35 -20.41 -6.40 -4.74
N GLY A 36 -21.36 -5.95 -5.60
CA GLY A 36 -22.60 -6.67 -5.85
C GLY A 36 -22.42 -8.06 -6.51
N PHE A 37 -21.26 -8.34 -7.08
CA PHE A 37 -20.91 -9.61 -7.73
C PHE A 37 -20.01 -10.52 -6.87
N ASP A 38 -19.59 -10.07 -5.68
CA ASP A 38 -18.79 -10.90 -4.78
C ASP A 38 -19.63 -12.00 -4.18
N THR A 39 -19.08 -13.21 -4.15
CA THR A 39 -19.76 -14.39 -3.59
C THR A 39 -19.49 -14.54 -2.10
N ASP A 40 -20.40 -15.18 -1.40
CA ASP A 40 -20.20 -15.51 0.02
C ASP A 40 -19.01 -16.48 0.22
N GLU A 41 -18.70 -17.33 -0.76
CA GLU A 41 -17.54 -18.21 -0.73
C GLU A 41 -16.24 -17.42 -0.71
N GLU A 42 -16.10 -16.40 -1.57
CA GLU A 42 -14.93 -15.51 -1.63
C GLU A 42 -14.78 -14.71 -0.35
N ILE A 43 -15.89 -14.15 0.16
CA ILE A 43 -15.90 -13.38 1.41
C ILE A 43 -15.47 -14.25 2.59
N ASN A 44 -16.01 -15.45 2.70
CA ASN A 44 -15.69 -16.38 3.78
C ASN A 44 -14.22 -16.83 3.70
N PHE A 45 -13.71 -17.07 2.51
CA PHE A 45 -12.30 -17.41 2.30
C PHE A 45 -11.37 -16.31 2.84
N VAL A 46 -11.66 -15.04 2.55
CA VAL A 46 -10.88 -13.90 3.08
C VAL A 46 -10.98 -13.82 4.61
N LYS A 47 -12.18 -14.00 5.17
CA LYS A 47 -12.39 -14.00 6.63
C LYS A 47 -11.57 -15.10 7.31
N GLU A 48 -11.63 -16.33 6.82
CA GLU A 48 -10.87 -17.46 7.35
C GLU A 48 -9.35 -17.24 7.26
N TYR A 49 -8.89 -16.66 6.14
CA TYR A 49 -7.48 -16.32 5.97
C TYR A 49 -7.01 -15.30 7.01
N CYS A 50 -7.76 -14.23 7.20
CA CYS A 50 -7.45 -13.21 8.21
C CYS A 50 -7.51 -13.75 9.64
N GLN A 51 -8.49 -14.62 9.93
CA GLN A 51 -8.62 -15.27 11.24
C GLN A 51 -7.38 -16.12 11.57
N LYS A 52 -6.85 -16.85 10.60
CA LYS A 52 -5.59 -17.62 10.77
C LYS A 52 -4.39 -16.70 11.09
N LEU A 53 -4.40 -15.45 10.61
CA LEU A 53 -3.40 -14.44 10.93
C LEU A 53 -3.71 -13.67 12.23
N GLY A 54 -4.79 -14.01 12.93
CA GLY A 54 -5.23 -13.36 14.16
C GLY A 54 -5.63 -11.90 13.95
N VAL A 55 -6.36 -11.61 12.86
CA VAL A 55 -6.85 -10.29 12.49
C VAL A 55 -8.35 -10.33 12.21
N GLU A 56 -9.09 -9.35 12.74
CA GLU A 56 -10.52 -9.22 12.54
C GLU A 56 -10.83 -8.57 11.19
N VAL A 57 -11.96 -8.97 10.59
CA VAL A 57 -12.41 -8.50 9.28
C VAL A 57 -13.84 -7.99 9.39
N ALA A 58 -14.08 -6.77 8.92
CA ALA A 58 -15.42 -6.23 8.69
C ALA A 58 -15.77 -6.27 7.20
N VAL A 59 -16.98 -6.73 6.88
CA VAL A 59 -17.52 -6.59 5.53
C VAL A 59 -18.17 -5.23 5.39
N CYS A 60 -17.69 -4.44 4.44
CA CYS A 60 -18.12 -3.07 4.22
C CYS A 60 -19.01 -2.96 2.97
N GLU A 61 -20.19 -2.39 3.12
CA GLU A 61 -21.15 -2.13 2.04
C GLU A 61 -21.46 -0.61 1.95
N ASN A 62 -20.49 0.22 2.21
CA ASN A 62 -20.65 1.67 2.32
C ASN A 62 -21.20 2.31 1.05
N PHE A 63 -20.82 1.76 -0.13
CA PHE A 63 -21.29 2.25 -1.42
C PHE A 63 -22.82 2.14 -1.54
N LEU A 64 -23.40 1.02 -1.10
CA LEU A 64 -24.84 0.78 -1.20
C LEU A 64 -25.63 1.31 -0.01
N LYS A 65 -25.07 1.27 1.20
CA LYS A 65 -25.77 1.51 2.46
C LYS A 65 -25.31 2.76 3.21
N GLY A 66 -24.37 3.51 2.63
CA GLY A 66 -23.75 4.66 3.29
C GLY A 66 -23.12 4.28 4.63
N GLY A 67 -23.24 5.13 5.64
CA GLY A 67 -22.65 4.90 6.96
C GLY A 67 -23.13 3.62 7.65
N LYS A 68 -24.36 3.18 7.38
CA LYS A 68 -24.90 1.92 7.93
C LYS A 68 -24.09 0.70 7.47
N GLY A 69 -23.49 0.76 6.26
CA GLY A 69 -22.65 -0.30 5.73
C GLY A 69 -21.26 -0.40 6.36
N ALA A 70 -20.89 0.50 7.27
CA ALA A 70 -19.60 0.55 7.94
C ALA A 70 -19.66 0.36 9.46
N LEU A 71 -20.81 0.05 10.04
CA LEU A 71 -20.98 -0.03 11.51
C LEU A 71 -20.09 -1.11 12.12
N GLU A 72 -20.03 -2.30 11.51
CA GLU A 72 -19.14 -3.39 11.97
C GLU A 72 -17.67 -2.95 11.97
N LEU A 73 -17.23 -2.27 10.90
CA LEU A 73 -15.88 -1.73 10.82
C LEU A 73 -15.61 -0.73 11.95
N ALA A 74 -16.55 0.19 12.20
CA ALA A 74 -16.40 1.19 13.25
C ALA A 74 -16.26 0.54 14.64
N GLU A 75 -17.06 -0.49 14.95
CA GLU A 75 -16.96 -1.23 16.20
C GLU A 75 -15.62 -1.95 16.36
N LEU A 76 -15.13 -2.60 15.30
CA LEU A 76 -13.84 -3.29 15.33
C LEU A 76 -12.67 -2.30 15.48
N VAL A 77 -12.75 -1.14 14.82
CA VAL A 77 -11.74 -0.09 14.96
C VAL A 77 -11.72 0.47 16.38
N LEU A 78 -12.89 0.75 16.98
CA LEU A 78 -12.96 1.19 18.38
C LEU A 78 -12.29 0.17 19.32
N LYS A 79 -12.62 -1.12 19.19
CA LYS A 79 -11.96 -2.18 19.97
C LYS A 79 -10.45 -2.27 19.73
N ALA A 80 -10.00 -1.99 18.51
CA ALA A 80 -8.56 -1.95 18.21
C ALA A 80 -7.87 -0.74 18.85
N CYS A 81 -8.55 0.42 18.92
CA CYS A 81 -8.02 1.62 19.57
C CYS A 81 -7.85 1.48 21.09
N ASP A 82 -8.64 0.61 21.75
CA ASP A 82 -8.51 0.33 23.17
C ASP A 82 -7.27 -0.52 23.52
N LYS A 83 -6.65 -1.14 22.52
CA LYS A 83 -5.44 -1.95 22.70
C LYS A 83 -4.20 -1.05 22.69
N PRO A 84 -3.21 -1.31 23.59
CA PRO A 84 -1.96 -0.57 23.55
C PRO A 84 -1.26 -0.73 22.20
N SER A 85 -0.69 0.36 21.72
CA SER A 85 0.06 0.39 20.46
C SER A 85 1.33 1.20 20.64
N LYS A 86 2.43 0.70 20.08
CA LYS A 86 3.71 1.40 19.98
C LYS A 86 4.26 1.18 18.61
N ILE A 87 4.35 2.26 17.81
CA ILE A 87 4.91 2.16 16.47
C ILE A 87 6.39 1.78 16.52
N ASN A 88 6.77 0.81 15.70
CA ASN A 88 8.15 0.47 15.43
C ASN A 88 8.51 0.97 14.03
N PHE A 89 9.57 1.76 13.91
CA PHE A 89 10.01 2.30 12.63
C PHE A 89 10.98 1.34 11.95
N THR A 90 10.94 1.28 10.61
CA THR A 90 11.81 0.40 9.82
C THR A 90 13.28 0.87 9.82
N TYR A 91 13.49 2.16 10.01
CA TYR A 91 14.83 2.76 10.02
C TYR A 91 14.92 3.89 11.04
N GLU A 92 16.15 4.25 11.41
CA GLU A 92 16.41 5.41 12.26
C GLU A 92 16.53 6.67 11.41
N MET A 93 16.10 7.82 11.92
CA MET A 93 16.24 9.09 11.19
C MET A 93 17.70 9.49 10.96
N SER A 94 18.64 9.00 11.77
CA SER A 94 20.08 9.16 11.65
C SER A 94 20.72 8.29 10.56
N ASP A 95 20.03 7.28 10.06
CA ASP A 95 20.51 6.49 8.91
C ASP A 95 20.68 7.41 7.68
N ASP A 96 21.63 7.12 6.82
CA ASP A 96 21.75 7.80 5.54
C ASP A 96 20.59 7.41 4.59
N THR A 97 20.37 8.21 3.56
CA THR A 97 19.25 8.00 2.61
C THR A 97 19.30 6.63 1.94
N LYS A 98 20.49 6.15 1.57
CA LYS A 98 20.67 4.83 0.95
C LYS A 98 20.24 3.72 1.90
N THR A 99 20.73 3.75 3.13
CA THR A 99 20.40 2.77 4.19
C THR A 99 18.90 2.77 4.49
N LYS A 100 18.24 3.94 4.56
CA LYS A 100 16.78 4.03 4.75
C LYS A 100 16.02 3.30 3.65
N ILE A 101 16.40 3.54 2.37
CA ILE A 101 15.79 2.88 1.21
C ILE A 101 16.01 1.37 1.25
N GLU A 102 17.23 0.92 1.52
CA GLU A 102 17.58 -0.50 1.60
C GLU A 102 16.79 -1.22 2.69
N LYS A 103 16.65 -0.63 3.89
CA LYS A 103 15.85 -1.18 4.97
C LYS A 103 14.39 -1.34 4.57
N VAL A 104 13.78 -0.31 3.99
CA VAL A 104 12.38 -0.40 3.53
C VAL A 104 12.21 -1.46 2.44
N ALA A 105 13.10 -1.48 1.44
CA ALA A 105 13.03 -2.44 0.34
C ALA A 105 13.15 -3.89 0.84
N LYS A 106 14.08 -4.15 1.75
CA LYS A 106 14.34 -5.51 2.27
C LYS A 106 13.29 -5.95 3.30
N GLU A 107 13.02 -5.10 4.30
CA GLU A 107 12.17 -5.49 5.43
C GLU A 107 10.67 -5.42 5.14
N ILE A 108 10.24 -4.42 4.37
CA ILE A 108 8.83 -4.19 4.08
C ILE A 108 8.40 -4.85 2.78
N TYR A 109 9.23 -4.73 1.73
CA TYR A 109 8.89 -5.29 0.42
C TYR A 109 9.45 -6.69 0.17
N GLY A 110 10.43 -7.15 0.97
CA GLY A 110 10.99 -8.50 0.85
C GLY A 110 12.01 -8.64 -0.28
N ALA A 111 12.64 -7.54 -0.71
CA ALA A 111 13.72 -7.56 -1.69
C ALA A 111 14.92 -8.34 -1.16
N GLY A 112 15.61 -9.10 -2.04
CA GLY A 112 16.89 -9.74 -1.72
C GLY A 112 18.06 -8.79 -1.89
N GLU A 113 18.02 -7.99 -2.94
CA GLU A 113 19.05 -7.03 -3.32
C GLU A 113 18.44 -5.68 -3.67
N VAL A 114 19.17 -4.59 -3.42
CA VAL A 114 18.79 -3.24 -3.82
C VAL A 114 19.89 -2.64 -4.68
N VAL A 115 19.52 -2.27 -5.91
CA VAL A 115 20.43 -1.68 -6.90
C VAL A 115 20.04 -0.24 -7.13
N PHE A 116 21.02 0.65 -7.14
CA PHE A 116 20.85 2.08 -7.43
C PHE A 116 21.42 2.36 -8.83
N GLU A 117 20.60 2.90 -9.72
CA GLU A 117 21.05 3.34 -11.03
C GLU A 117 21.90 4.60 -10.92
N GLU A 118 22.67 4.93 -11.96
CA GLU A 118 23.62 6.04 -11.96
C GLU A 118 23.00 7.39 -11.56
N ALA A 119 21.77 7.65 -12.01
CA ALA A 119 21.05 8.87 -11.66
C ALA A 119 20.75 8.93 -10.15
N ALA A 120 20.32 7.82 -9.55
CA ALA A 120 20.07 7.72 -8.12
C ALA A 120 21.36 7.88 -7.29
N LEU A 121 22.47 7.29 -7.75
CA LEU A 121 23.77 7.42 -7.08
C LEU A 121 24.25 8.88 -7.05
N LYS A 122 24.19 9.60 -8.19
CA LYS A 122 24.52 11.02 -8.24
C LYS A 122 23.70 11.88 -7.28
N LYS A 123 22.41 11.56 -7.17
CA LYS A 123 21.52 12.28 -6.23
C LYS A 123 21.75 11.92 -4.78
N LEU A 124 22.18 10.68 -4.46
CA LEU A 124 22.61 10.32 -3.10
C LEU A 124 23.80 11.18 -2.65
N GLU A 125 24.78 11.41 -3.52
CA GLU A 125 25.90 12.30 -3.22
C GLU A 125 25.45 13.74 -3.00
N MET A 126 24.60 14.27 -3.89
CA MET A 126 24.01 15.61 -3.74
C MET A 126 23.24 15.76 -2.42
N ILE A 127 22.44 14.76 -2.03
CA ILE A 127 21.68 14.75 -0.77
C ILE A 127 22.63 14.86 0.42
N LYS A 128 23.77 14.14 0.36
CA LYS A 128 24.80 14.17 1.40
C LYS A 128 25.49 15.54 1.46
N GLU A 129 25.90 16.11 0.33
CA GLU A 129 26.54 17.42 0.24
C GLU A 129 25.62 18.54 0.78
N LEU A 130 24.32 18.46 0.50
CA LEU A 130 23.31 19.41 0.97
C LEU A 130 22.86 19.16 2.43
N ASN A 131 23.45 18.18 3.13
CA ASN A 131 23.05 17.76 4.49
C ASN A 131 21.55 17.40 4.63
N LEU A 132 20.96 16.81 3.59
CA LEU A 132 19.54 16.41 3.54
C LEU A 132 19.30 14.93 3.91
N SER A 133 20.34 14.20 4.31
CA SER A 133 20.23 12.77 4.68
C SER A 133 19.30 12.51 5.87
N HIS A 134 19.02 13.53 6.68
CA HIS A 134 18.07 13.47 7.79
C HIS A 134 16.60 13.34 7.33
N LEU A 135 16.29 13.68 6.08
CA LEU A 135 14.93 13.58 5.56
C LEU A 135 14.45 12.12 5.48
N PRO A 136 13.16 11.84 5.78
CA PRO A 136 12.58 10.53 5.58
C PRO A 136 12.48 10.20 4.09
N VAL A 137 12.33 8.90 3.78
CA VAL A 137 12.19 8.39 2.42
C VAL A 137 10.79 7.88 2.16
N CYS A 138 10.30 8.14 0.95
CA CYS A 138 9.06 7.59 0.40
C CYS A 138 9.39 6.77 -0.83
N ILE A 139 8.95 5.52 -0.89
CA ILE A 139 9.18 4.64 -2.04
C ILE A 139 8.03 4.78 -3.04
N ALA A 140 8.33 5.23 -4.26
CA ALA A 140 7.40 5.26 -5.38
C ALA A 140 7.70 4.09 -6.33
N LYS A 141 6.84 3.09 -6.33
CA LYS A 141 6.94 1.87 -7.14
C LYS A 141 5.57 1.44 -7.67
N THR A 142 5.51 0.36 -8.47
CA THR A 142 4.23 -0.19 -8.92
C THR A 142 3.29 -0.50 -7.76
N GLN A 143 2.00 -0.26 -7.97
CA GLN A 143 0.93 -0.56 -7.02
C GLN A 143 0.46 -2.03 -7.07
N TYR A 144 0.90 -2.82 -8.04
CA TYR A 144 0.33 -4.15 -8.30
C TYR A 144 0.87 -5.27 -7.40
N SER A 145 2.05 -5.09 -6.80
CA SER A 145 2.65 -6.07 -5.90
C SER A 145 3.69 -5.44 -4.97
N PHE A 146 4.38 -6.26 -4.17
CA PHE A 146 5.50 -5.80 -3.32
C PHE A 146 6.77 -5.49 -4.13
N SER A 147 6.91 -6.00 -5.37
CA SER A 147 8.08 -5.72 -6.22
C SER A 147 8.00 -4.33 -6.88
N ASP A 148 9.07 -3.92 -7.51
CA ASP A 148 9.14 -2.74 -8.39
C ASP A 148 8.85 -3.09 -9.86
N ASP A 149 8.71 -4.38 -10.20
CA ASP A 149 8.29 -4.86 -11.52
C ASP A 149 6.77 -5.13 -11.54
N ALA A 150 6.03 -4.38 -12.37
CA ALA A 150 4.59 -4.54 -12.54
C ALA A 150 4.15 -5.92 -13.05
N LYS A 151 5.07 -6.72 -13.61
CA LYS A 151 4.81 -8.08 -14.10
C LYS A 151 4.99 -9.14 -13.01
N LEU A 152 5.76 -8.83 -11.96
CA LEU A 152 6.01 -9.72 -10.85
C LEU A 152 4.91 -9.55 -9.80
N LEU A 153 3.79 -10.23 -10.02
CA LEU A 153 2.59 -10.13 -9.19
C LEU A 153 2.67 -10.97 -7.92
N GLY A 154 1.68 -10.80 -7.07
CA GLY A 154 1.56 -11.52 -5.81
C GLY A 154 2.59 -11.05 -4.78
N ARG A 155 2.84 -11.91 -3.80
CA ARG A 155 3.82 -11.65 -2.75
C ARG A 155 5.22 -12.09 -3.18
N ALA A 156 5.86 -11.31 -4.06
CA ALA A 156 7.23 -11.54 -4.48
C ALA A 156 8.20 -11.44 -3.29
N LYS A 157 9.25 -12.27 -3.29
CA LYS A 157 10.34 -12.25 -2.28
C LYS A 157 11.68 -12.50 -2.96
N GLY A 158 12.75 -11.96 -2.39
CA GLY A 158 14.11 -12.20 -2.85
C GLY A 158 14.46 -11.60 -4.21
N PHE A 159 13.62 -10.72 -4.74
CA PHE A 159 13.83 -10.05 -6.02
C PHE A 159 14.86 -8.91 -5.89
N THR A 160 15.44 -8.50 -7.02
CA THR A 160 16.28 -7.30 -7.10
C THR A 160 15.39 -6.08 -7.19
N PHE A 161 15.55 -5.14 -6.25
CA PHE A 161 14.82 -3.89 -6.18
C PHE A 161 15.64 -2.77 -6.80
N SER A 162 15.15 -2.13 -7.88
CA SER A 162 15.88 -1.12 -8.64
C SER A 162 15.40 0.29 -8.31
N VAL A 163 16.31 1.10 -7.75
CA VAL A 163 16.09 2.53 -7.51
C VAL A 163 16.65 3.31 -8.69
N LYS A 164 15.79 3.86 -9.52
CA LYS A 164 16.17 4.55 -10.76
C LYS A 164 16.60 5.98 -10.53
N ASP A 165 15.88 6.66 -9.67
CA ASP A 165 16.11 8.07 -9.41
C ASP A 165 15.63 8.45 -8.00
N LEU A 166 16.09 9.62 -7.52
CA LEU A 166 15.63 10.22 -6.27
C LEU A 166 15.06 11.62 -6.55
N ASP A 167 13.88 11.90 -6.03
CA ASP A 167 13.28 13.22 -6.14
C ASP A 167 13.27 13.91 -4.76
N ILE A 168 13.98 15.01 -4.65
CA ILE A 168 14.21 15.71 -3.39
C ILE A 168 13.09 16.73 -3.21
N ARG A 169 12.18 16.49 -2.27
CA ARG A 169 11.02 17.33 -1.97
C ARG A 169 11.25 18.12 -0.66
N THR A 170 12.18 19.06 -0.69
CA THR A 170 12.54 19.84 0.52
C THR A 170 11.37 20.61 1.12
N GLY A 171 10.48 21.17 0.28
CA GLY A 171 9.29 21.88 0.75
C GLY A 171 8.26 20.98 1.44
N ALA A 172 8.25 19.68 1.12
CA ALA A 172 7.42 18.67 1.77
C ALA A 172 8.17 17.90 2.87
N GLY A 173 9.50 18.03 2.93
CA GLY A 173 10.33 17.45 3.97
C GLY A 173 10.61 15.96 3.82
N PHE A 174 10.67 15.43 2.58
CA PHE A 174 11.03 14.02 2.32
C PHE A 174 11.71 13.83 0.95
N ILE A 175 12.28 12.66 0.77
CA ILE A 175 12.91 12.21 -0.48
C ILE A 175 12.09 11.08 -1.07
N VAL A 176 11.76 11.15 -2.36
CA VAL A 176 11.05 10.09 -3.08
C VAL A 176 12.06 9.23 -3.83
N ALA A 177 12.11 7.94 -3.52
CA ALA A 177 12.87 6.96 -4.29
C ALA A 177 11.97 6.41 -5.41
N VAL A 178 12.32 6.73 -6.65
CA VAL A 178 11.58 6.30 -7.85
C VAL A 178 12.07 4.92 -8.28
N CYS A 179 11.21 3.91 -8.18
CA CYS A 179 11.56 2.51 -8.40
C CYS A 179 10.73 1.90 -9.53
N GLY A 180 11.39 1.17 -10.41
CA GLY A 180 10.71 0.59 -11.56
C GLY A 180 10.17 1.62 -12.55
N LYS A 181 9.10 1.28 -13.24
CA LYS A 181 8.39 2.18 -14.19
C LYS A 181 7.12 2.71 -13.51
N ILE A 182 7.21 3.83 -12.84
CA ILE A 182 6.06 4.46 -12.19
C ILE A 182 5.88 5.91 -12.64
N MET A 183 4.64 6.32 -12.76
CA MET A 183 4.23 7.71 -12.98
C MET A 183 3.93 8.34 -11.63
N LEU A 184 4.69 9.36 -11.24
CA LEU A 184 4.58 10.01 -9.93
C LEU A 184 3.25 10.76 -9.76
N MET A 185 2.72 11.31 -10.84
CA MET A 185 1.42 11.96 -10.86
C MET A 185 0.71 11.67 -12.18
N PRO A 186 -0.28 10.76 -12.20
CA PRO A 186 -1.07 10.55 -13.40
C PRO A 186 -1.80 11.85 -13.77
N GLY A 187 -1.72 12.23 -15.02
CA GLY A 187 -2.45 13.40 -15.54
C GLY A 187 -3.95 13.19 -15.43
N LEU A 188 -4.67 14.22 -15.01
CA LEU A 188 -6.13 14.21 -15.07
C LEU A 188 -6.56 14.35 -16.54
N PRO A 189 -7.65 13.69 -16.98
CA PRO A 189 -8.18 13.87 -18.32
C PRO A 189 -8.66 15.30 -18.51
N LYS A 190 -8.53 15.86 -19.75
CA LYS A 190 -9.01 17.20 -20.07
C LYS A 190 -10.51 17.38 -19.81
N VAL A 191 -11.28 16.29 -19.99
CA VAL A 191 -12.71 16.23 -19.65
C VAL A 191 -12.83 15.32 -18.44
N PRO A 192 -13.21 15.86 -17.28
CA PRO A 192 -13.42 15.02 -16.08
C PRO A 192 -14.54 14.00 -16.28
N ALA A 193 -14.41 12.80 -15.75
CA ALA A 193 -15.47 11.77 -15.79
C ALA A 193 -16.81 12.31 -15.22
N ALA A 194 -16.75 13.16 -14.21
CA ALA A 194 -17.91 13.81 -13.59
C ALA A 194 -18.82 14.58 -14.57
N VAL A 195 -18.31 15.03 -15.73
CA VAL A 195 -19.13 15.71 -16.77
C VAL A 195 -20.15 14.75 -17.38
N ASN A 196 -19.83 13.47 -17.44
CA ASN A 196 -20.67 12.42 -18.01
C ASN A 196 -21.53 11.71 -16.99
N MET A 197 -21.26 11.91 -15.69
CA MET A 197 -22.04 11.28 -14.62
C MET A 197 -23.45 11.84 -14.57
N ARG A 198 -24.43 10.97 -14.51
CA ARG A 198 -25.86 11.32 -14.43
C ARG A 198 -26.52 10.44 -13.37
N ILE A 199 -27.58 10.97 -12.77
CA ILE A 199 -28.50 10.22 -11.93
C ILE A 199 -29.83 10.23 -12.68
N ASP A 200 -30.37 9.07 -13.00
CA ASP A 200 -31.68 8.93 -13.65
C ASP A 200 -32.85 9.08 -12.65
N ALA A 201 -34.08 9.03 -13.16
CA ALA A 201 -35.30 9.16 -12.35
C ALA A 201 -35.46 8.03 -11.31
N ASP A 202 -34.78 6.88 -11.52
CA ASP A 202 -34.77 5.73 -10.63
C ASP A 202 -33.60 5.74 -9.65
N CYS A 203 -32.88 6.87 -9.55
CA CYS A 203 -31.68 7.06 -8.73
C CYS A 203 -30.49 6.14 -9.12
N LYS A 204 -30.44 5.68 -10.37
CA LYS A 204 -29.28 4.95 -10.88
C LYS A 204 -28.24 5.91 -11.38
N ILE A 205 -26.98 5.61 -11.05
CA ILE A 205 -25.83 6.37 -11.50
C ILE A 205 -25.36 5.78 -12.83
N ASP A 206 -25.19 6.64 -13.85
CA ASP A 206 -24.66 6.33 -15.18
C ASP A 206 -23.47 7.23 -15.50
N GLY A 207 -22.59 6.79 -16.41
CA GLY A 207 -21.41 7.54 -16.84
C GLY A 207 -20.18 7.41 -15.94
N LEU A 208 -20.09 6.34 -15.16
CA LEU A 208 -18.91 5.97 -14.36
C LEU A 208 -17.84 5.29 -15.23
#